data_4e6beeda86f54772eb5b9f3108a5536e
#
_entry.id   4e6beeda86f54772eb5b9f3108a5536e
#
_cell.length_a   1.000
_cell.length_b   1.000
_cell.length_c   1.000
_cell.angle_alpha   90.00
_cell.angle_beta   90.00
_cell.angle_gamma   90.00
#
_symmetry.space_group_name_H-M   'P 1'
#
loop_
_entity.id
_entity.type
_entity.pdbx_description
1 polymer ?
#
loop_
_entity_poly.entity_id
_entity_poly.type
_entity_poly.pdbx_seq_one_letter_code
_entity_poly.pdbx_strand_id
1 'polypeptide(L)' 'MGRIEAVIKEAREKAKMTQYQIADAAGVSRAYYADVERGRYTPSLKLLSRLAVLLDIDLNFLKENDGNTCA' A
#
# COMPACT_ATOMS: atom_id res chain seq x y z
N MET A 1 14.14 -3.11 -0.53
CA MET A 1 13.71 -3.10 -0.28
C MET A 1 12.68 -2.55 -0.03
N GLY A 2 12.08 -2.67 0.40
CA GLY A 2 11.01 -2.35 0.77
C GLY A 2 10.57 -1.19 0.41
N ARG A 3 10.09 -0.93 -0.37
CA ARG A 3 9.62 0.21 -0.70
C ARG A 3 8.20 0.19 -0.82
N ILE A 4 7.43 -0.81 -0.25
CA ILE A 4 5.98 -0.88 -0.33
C ILE A 4 5.36 0.34 0.33
N GLU A 5 5.94 0.81 1.43
CA GLU A 5 5.39 1.99 2.09
C GLU A 5 5.55 3.23 1.22
N ALA A 6 6.65 3.34 0.48
CA ALA A 6 6.84 4.48 -0.40
C ALA A 6 5.89 4.41 -1.58
N VAL A 7 5.65 3.22 -2.10
CA VAL A 7 4.73 3.05 -3.22
C VAL A 7 3.32 3.45 -2.81
N ILE A 8 2.92 3.03 -1.61
CA ILE A 8 1.58 3.34 -1.11
C ILE A 8 1.43 4.85 -0.94
N LYS A 9 2.40 5.48 -0.33
CA LYS A 9 2.32 6.91 -0.09
C LYS A 9 2.26 7.69 -1.41
N GLU A 10 3.12 7.33 -2.34
CA GLU A 10 3.15 8.01 -3.61
C GLU A 10 1.83 7.84 -4.37
N ALA A 11 1.28 6.64 -4.35
CA ALA A 11 0.02 6.39 -5.04
C ALA A 11 -1.11 7.19 -4.40
N ARG A 12 -1.10 7.28 -3.07
CA ARG A 12 -2.11 8.06 -2.37
C ARG A 12 -2.02 9.54 -2.75
N GLU A 13 -0.82 10.06 -2.80
CA GLU A 13 -0.63 11.47 -3.14
C GLU A 13 -1.03 11.75 -4.58
N LYS A 14 -0.76 10.82 -5.47
CA LYS A 14 -1.20 10.98 -6.86
C LYS A 14 -2.71 10.97 -6.98
N ALA A 15 -3.37 10.20 -6.13
CA ALA A 15 -4.82 10.16 -6.12
C ALA A 15 -5.42 11.34 -5.38
N LYS A 16 -4.57 12.17 -4.77
CA LYS A 16 -4.99 13.38 -4.06
C LYS A 16 -5.91 13.04 -2.89
N MET A 17 -5.61 11.95 -2.21
CA MET A 17 -6.39 11.52 -1.05
C MET A 17 -5.59 11.77 0.21
N THR A 18 -6.31 12.11 1.28
CA THR A 18 -5.67 12.24 2.58
C THR A 18 -5.52 10.86 3.20
N GLN A 19 -4.68 10.78 4.24
CA GLN A 19 -4.55 9.52 4.97
C GLN A 19 -5.88 9.09 5.56
N TYR A 20 -6.66 10.05 6.04
CA TYR A 20 -7.96 9.74 6.61
C TYR A 20 -8.89 9.13 5.55
N GLN A 21 -8.91 9.74 4.38
CA GLN A 21 -9.79 9.26 3.32
C GLN A 21 -9.45 7.84 2.89
N ILE A 22 -8.16 7.56 2.69
CA ILE A 22 -7.77 6.24 2.22
C ILE A 22 -7.95 5.20 3.33
N ALA A 23 -7.68 5.57 4.58
CA ALA A 23 -7.86 4.63 5.68
C ALA A 23 -9.33 4.27 5.82
N ASP A 24 -10.20 5.27 5.73
CA ASP A 24 -11.62 5.03 5.83
C ASP A 24 -12.11 4.13 4.71
N ALA A 25 -11.66 4.38 3.50
CA ALA A 25 -12.06 3.57 2.35
C ALA A 25 -11.54 2.14 2.47
N ALA A 26 -10.37 1.98 3.08
CA ALA A 26 -9.79 0.65 3.24
C ALA A 26 -10.29 -0.08 4.48
N GLY A 27 -11.07 0.61 5.31
CA GLY A 27 -11.66 -0.03 6.48
C GLY A 27 -10.71 -0.19 7.64
N VAL A 28 -9.71 0.67 7.76
CA VAL A 28 -8.76 0.63 8.88
C VAL A 28 -8.68 2.01 9.51
N SER A 29 -8.11 2.06 10.71
CA SER A 29 -7.96 3.35 11.37
C SER A 29 -6.87 4.18 10.68
N ARG A 30 -7.02 5.50 10.78
CA ARG A 30 -6.02 6.37 10.21
C ARG A 30 -4.67 6.18 10.89
N ALA A 31 -4.68 5.94 12.19
CA ALA A 31 -3.44 5.74 12.92
C ALA A 31 -2.68 4.53 12.41
N TYR A 32 -3.40 3.43 12.20
CA TYR A 32 -2.78 2.23 11.66
C TYR A 32 -2.26 2.47 10.25
N TYR A 33 -3.08 3.10 9.42
CA TYR A 33 -2.66 3.36 8.05
C TYR A 33 -1.42 4.27 8.02
N ALA A 34 -1.40 5.28 8.88
CA ALA A 34 -0.25 6.18 8.92
C ALA A 34 1.02 5.44 9.30
N ASP A 35 0.92 4.49 10.23
CA ASP A 35 2.07 3.70 10.61
C ASP A 35 2.53 2.80 9.48
N VAL A 36 1.61 2.30 8.68
CA VAL A 36 1.98 1.51 7.51
C VAL A 36 2.77 2.38 6.52
N GLU A 37 2.33 3.61 6.31
CA GLU A 37 3.05 4.51 5.41
C GLU A 37 4.43 4.86 5.92
N ARG A 38 4.61 4.82 7.24
CA ARG A 38 5.92 5.10 7.83
C ARG A 38 6.83 3.89 7.82
N GLY A 39 6.30 2.75 7.46
CA GLY A 39 7.08 1.54 7.46
C GLY A 39 7.15 0.86 8.82
N ARG A 40 6.33 1.29 9.77
CA ARG A 40 6.34 0.69 11.12
C ARG A 40 5.71 -0.68 11.13
N TYR A 41 4.73 -0.90 10.27
CA TYR A 41 4.06 -2.18 10.15
C TYR A 41 4.01 -2.58 8.69
N THR A 42 4.21 -3.86 8.46
CA THR A 42 4.01 -4.41 7.12
C THR A 42 2.52 -4.56 6.91
N PRO A 43 1.97 -4.02 5.83
CA PRO A 43 0.53 -4.16 5.60
C PRO A 43 0.17 -5.62 5.38
N SER A 44 -0.99 -6.02 5.89
CA SER A 44 -1.48 -7.35 5.64
C SER A 44 -1.80 -7.49 4.15
N LEU A 45 -1.85 -8.73 3.70
CA LEU A 45 -2.20 -8.97 2.30
C LEU A 45 -3.59 -8.41 2.00
N LYS A 46 -4.49 -8.52 2.95
CA LYS A 46 -5.83 -8.01 2.77
C LYS A 46 -5.83 -6.50 2.59
N LEU A 47 -5.08 -5.79 3.44
CA LEU A 47 -4.99 -4.35 3.33
C LEU A 47 -4.31 -3.96 2.03
N LEU A 48 -3.24 -4.65 1.69
CA LEU A 48 -2.50 -4.35 0.48
C LEU A 48 -3.39 -4.52 -0.75
N SER A 49 -4.19 -5.59 -0.78
CA SER A 49 -5.11 -5.80 -1.89
C SER A 49 -6.12 -4.68 -2.01
N ARG A 50 -6.64 -4.22 -0.88
CA ARG A 50 -7.61 -3.13 -0.90
C ARG A 50 -6.97 -1.85 -1.39
N LEU A 51 -5.77 -1.56 -0.94
CA LEU A 51 -5.07 -0.36 -1.37
C LEU A 51 -4.75 -0.42 -2.86
N ALA A 52 -4.39 -1.60 -3.36
CA ALA A 52 -4.10 -1.75 -4.77
C ALA A 52 -5.31 -1.40 -5.62
N VAL A 53 -6.48 -1.81 -5.19
CA VAL A 53 -7.71 -1.50 -5.92
C VAL A 53 -8.04 -0.01 -5.79
N LEU A 54 -7.96 0.52 -4.58
CA LEU A 54 -8.35 1.91 -4.34
C LEU A 54 -7.42 2.90 -5.00
N LEU A 55 -6.13 2.59 -5.02
CA LEU A 55 -5.12 3.49 -5.54
C LEU A 55 -4.58 3.07 -6.89
N ASP A 56 -5.14 2.00 -7.45
CA ASP A 56 -4.71 1.51 -8.76
C ASP A 56 -3.23 1.20 -8.77
N ILE A 57 -2.76 0.52 -7.75
CA ILE A 57 -1.36 0.14 -7.64
C ILE A 57 -1.13 -1.17 -8.36
N ASP A 58 -0.08 -1.19 -9.18
CA ASP A 58 0.29 -2.40 -9.87
C ASP A 58 1.16 -3.25 -8.95
N LEU A 59 0.66 -4.38 -8.52
CA LEU A 59 1.39 -5.24 -7.60
C LEU A 59 2.41 -6.14 -8.27
N ASN A 60 2.57 -6.02 -9.56
CA ASN A 60 3.55 -6.83 -10.26
C ASN A 60 4.97 -6.61 -9.75
N PHE A 61 5.23 -5.45 -9.17
CA PHE A 61 6.56 -5.19 -8.65
C PHE A 61 6.92 -6.18 -7.53
N LEU A 62 5.93 -6.72 -6.84
CA LEU A 62 6.19 -7.73 -5.82
C LEU A 62 6.65 -9.03 -6.44
N LYS A 63 6.05 -9.40 -7.55
CA LYS A 63 6.45 -10.61 -8.24
C LYS A 63 7.84 -10.49 -8.80
N GLU A 64 8.16 -9.34 -9.34
CA GLU A 64 9.49 -9.11 -9.88
C GLU A 64 10.55 -9.20 -8.82
N ASN A 65 10.23 -8.68 -7.65
CA ASN A 65 11.17 -8.75 -6.55
C ASN A 65 11.38 -10.17 -6.06
N ASP A 66 10.34 -10.96 -6.19
CA ASP A 66 10.41 -12.33 -5.80
C ASP A 66 11.15 -13.15 -6.76
N GLY A 67 11.28 -12.64 -7.77
CA GLY A 67 11.98 -13.33 -8.53
C GLY A 67 11.66 -14.20 -9.52
N ASN A 68 11.55 -14.47 -9.41
CA ASN A 68 11.43 -15.11 -9.94
C ASN A 68 10.96 -15.99 -10.16
N THR A 69 10.95 -16.16 -9.87
CA THR A 69 10.37 -17.05 -9.69
C THR A 69 9.68 -17.46 -10.57
N CYS A 70 9.31 -17.26 -10.99
CA CYS A 70 8.62 -17.62 -11.72
C CYS A 70 8.86 -18.19 -12.52
N ALA A 71 9.39 -18.21 -12.56
CA ALA A 71 9.58 -18.77 -13.47
C ALA A 71 9.12 -19.44 -13.93
#